data_ee1343efc1d951e074e4d56794bef1df
#
_entry.id   ee1343efc1d951e074e4d56794bef1df
#
_cell.length_a   1.000
_cell.length_b   1.000
_cell.length_c   1.000
_cell.angle_alpha   90.00
_cell.angle_beta   90.00
_cell.angle_gamma   90.00
#
_symmetry.space_group_name_H-M   'P 1'
#
loop_
_entity.id
_entity.type
_entity.pdbx_description
1 polymer ?
#
loop_
_entity_poly.entity_id
_entity_poly.type
_entity_poly.pdbx_seq_one_letter_code
_entity_poly.pdbx_strand_id
1 'polypeptide(L)'
;AAMVLAQKEKVNAVLGSWGSSLSMAGGPIFAEAKIPAVAVSATNPNVTKGNEHYFRVCFVDPVQVTVGATYAFNTLKAKNVAIIREVSNDYSVGLAKFFVDQFTKLTGDAQAVVATADYNTGDQDFTAQLTNIKKANPDVIFAPGNYTESALIIKQARQLGMKTPFVGGDTWDMDAFLKVGGEAVEGAVFSTFFANDVPINKTSEAFLKAYRDEYKKEPPATAALGFDAYRVVLDAITRANSAEPQKIRDALAQTKGFEGAAGDITINADRDADKPAVFKQVKGGKFAFLSTVKP
;
A
#
# COMPACT_ATOMS: atom_id res chain seq x y z
N ALA A 1 9.10 -19.10 -6.83
CA ALA A 1 7.78 -19.39 -6.25
C ALA A 1 6.70 -19.52 -7.35
N ALA A 2 6.44 -18.47 -8.20
CA ALA A 2 5.34 -18.48 -9.20
C ALA A 2 5.38 -19.69 -10.14
N MET A 3 6.55 -20.01 -10.74
CA MET A 3 6.72 -21.21 -11.59
C MET A 3 6.43 -22.52 -10.84
N VAL A 4 6.82 -22.62 -9.56
CA VAL A 4 6.53 -23.81 -8.74
C VAL A 4 5.02 -23.98 -8.58
N LEU A 5 4.31 -22.91 -8.20
CA LEU A 5 2.86 -22.94 -8.03
C LEU A 5 2.13 -23.29 -9.34
N ALA A 6 2.57 -22.69 -10.46
CA ALA A 6 1.89 -22.87 -11.74
C ALA A 6 2.19 -24.23 -12.40
N GLN A 7 3.47 -24.64 -12.42
CA GLN A 7 3.92 -25.79 -13.22
C GLN A 7 4.04 -27.08 -12.42
N LYS A 8 4.52 -26.99 -11.17
CA LYS A 8 4.73 -28.18 -10.32
C LYS A 8 3.49 -28.50 -9.48
N GLU A 9 3.01 -27.53 -8.70
CA GLU A 9 1.86 -27.73 -7.80
C GLU A 9 0.52 -27.64 -8.52
N LYS A 10 0.50 -26.98 -9.70
CA LYS A 10 -0.70 -26.84 -10.56
C LYS A 10 -1.90 -26.31 -9.78
N VAL A 11 -1.68 -25.24 -9.01
CA VAL A 11 -2.72 -24.64 -8.18
C VAL A 11 -3.84 -24.03 -9.04
N ASN A 12 -5.04 -23.95 -8.49
CA ASN A 12 -6.23 -23.46 -9.22
C ASN A 12 -6.43 -21.95 -9.07
N ALA A 13 -5.84 -21.34 -8.03
CA ALA A 13 -5.80 -19.91 -7.79
C ALA A 13 -4.60 -19.56 -6.92
N VAL A 14 -4.15 -18.30 -6.95
CA VAL A 14 -3.02 -17.81 -6.15
C VAL A 14 -3.47 -16.61 -5.33
N LEU A 15 -3.14 -16.60 -4.05
CA LEU A 15 -3.23 -15.44 -3.17
C LEU A 15 -1.84 -14.83 -3.02
N GLY A 16 -1.69 -13.58 -3.41
CA GLY A 16 -0.42 -12.88 -3.36
C GLY A 16 -0.15 -12.09 -4.65
N SER A 17 0.93 -11.30 -4.71
CA SER A 17 1.86 -11.15 -3.61
C SER A 17 1.54 -9.92 -2.74
N TRP A 18 2.39 -9.65 -1.73
CA TRP A 18 2.32 -8.44 -0.92
C TRP A 18 2.83 -7.22 -1.70
N GLY A 19 3.96 -7.34 -2.40
CA GLY A 19 4.63 -6.22 -3.07
C GLY A 19 4.36 -6.13 -4.57
N SER A 20 4.35 -4.92 -5.12
CA SER A 20 4.06 -4.66 -6.54
C SER A 20 5.09 -5.31 -7.47
N SER A 21 6.39 -5.13 -7.24
CA SER A 21 7.45 -5.73 -8.06
C SER A 21 7.36 -7.26 -8.09
N LEU A 22 7.03 -7.89 -6.95
CA LEU A 22 6.84 -9.34 -6.85
C LEU A 22 5.62 -9.82 -7.64
N SER A 23 4.51 -9.07 -7.56
CA SER A 23 3.29 -9.36 -8.32
C SER A 23 3.51 -9.20 -9.82
N MET A 24 4.20 -8.13 -10.24
CA MET A 24 4.53 -7.89 -11.63
C MET A 24 5.47 -8.97 -12.21
N ALA A 25 6.45 -9.44 -11.42
CA ALA A 25 7.33 -10.53 -11.83
C ALA A 25 6.62 -11.88 -11.94
N GLY A 26 5.65 -12.16 -11.07
CA GLY A 26 4.86 -13.42 -11.10
C GLY A 26 3.72 -13.40 -12.11
N GLY A 27 3.20 -12.21 -12.42
CA GLY A 27 2.01 -12.03 -13.26
C GLY A 27 2.03 -12.73 -14.62
N PRO A 28 3.08 -12.57 -15.44
CA PRO A 28 3.18 -13.25 -16.73
C PRO A 28 3.11 -14.77 -16.63
N ILE A 29 3.69 -15.34 -15.56
CA ILE A 29 3.70 -16.81 -15.34
C ILE A 29 2.28 -17.32 -15.07
N PHE A 30 1.51 -16.59 -14.26
CA PHE A 30 0.12 -16.95 -13.95
C PHE A 30 -0.79 -16.74 -15.17
N ALA A 31 -0.57 -15.67 -15.95
CA ALA A 31 -1.30 -15.42 -17.18
C ALA A 31 -1.09 -16.53 -18.22
N GLU A 32 0.16 -16.95 -18.45
CA GLU A 32 0.50 -18.05 -19.36
C GLU A 32 -0.14 -19.37 -18.92
N ALA A 33 -0.11 -19.64 -17.61
CA ALA A 33 -0.73 -20.83 -17.03
C ALA A 33 -2.27 -20.73 -16.91
N LYS A 34 -2.87 -19.57 -17.21
CA LYS A 34 -4.31 -19.27 -17.06
C LYS A 34 -4.81 -19.47 -15.63
N ILE A 35 -3.98 -19.19 -14.64
CA ILE A 35 -4.30 -19.29 -13.21
C ILE A 35 -4.63 -17.90 -12.68
N PRO A 36 -5.82 -17.67 -12.09
CA PRO A 36 -6.12 -16.39 -11.47
C PRO A 36 -5.27 -16.15 -10.22
N ALA A 37 -4.70 -14.95 -10.13
CA ALA A 37 -3.97 -14.48 -8.97
C ALA A 37 -4.66 -13.26 -8.35
N VAL A 38 -4.69 -13.18 -7.04
CA VAL A 38 -5.30 -12.05 -6.31
C VAL A 38 -4.23 -11.40 -5.45
N ALA A 39 -3.76 -10.23 -5.86
CA ALA A 39 -2.84 -9.42 -5.06
C ALA A 39 -3.51 -8.97 -3.76
N VAL A 40 -2.80 -9.14 -2.66
CA VAL A 40 -3.27 -8.76 -1.33
C VAL A 40 -3.13 -7.25 -1.13
N SER A 41 -1.92 -6.71 -1.33
CA SER A 41 -1.60 -5.30 -1.09
C SER A 41 -0.68 -4.67 -2.15
N ALA A 42 -0.53 -5.29 -3.31
CA ALA A 42 0.25 -4.72 -4.40
C ALA A 42 -0.56 -3.64 -5.13
N THR A 43 -0.24 -2.37 -4.89
CA THR A 43 -1.04 -1.20 -5.26
C THR A 43 -0.68 -0.58 -6.61
N ASN A 44 0.50 -0.89 -7.19
CA ASN A 44 0.91 -0.33 -8.47
C ASN A 44 -0.07 -0.75 -9.59
N PRO A 45 -0.61 0.18 -10.39
CA PRO A 45 -1.56 -0.15 -11.46
C PRO A 45 -1.05 -1.17 -12.48
N ASN A 46 0.28 -1.25 -12.68
CA ASN A 46 0.87 -2.20 -13.63
C ASN A 46 0.74 -3.67 -13.21
N VAL A 47 0.33 -3.97 -11.98
CA VAL A 47 0.09 -5.35 -11.52
C VAL A 47 -1.03 -6.02 -12.30
N THR A 48 -2.11 -5.31 -12.56
CA THR A 48 -3.31 -5.82 -13.27
C THR A 48 -3.36 -5.39 -14.73
N LYS A 49 -2.68 -4.30 -15.08
CA LYS A 49 -2.71 -3.74 -16.43
C LYS A 49 -2.21 -4.74 -17.47
N GLY A 50 -3.10 -5.06 -18.43
CA GLY A 50 -2.77 -6.00 -19.51
C GLY A 50 -2.70 -7.48 -19.10
N ASN A 51 -3.04 -7.81 -17.85
CA ASN A 51 -3.06 -9.19 -17.35
C ASN A 51 -4.47 -9.59 -16.89
N GLU A 52 -5.18 -10.34 -17.72
CA GLU A 52 -6.56 -10.75 -17.45
C GLU A 52 -6.71 -11.76 -16.29
N HIS A 53 -5.62 -12.32 -15.81
CA HIS A 53 -5.60 -13.31 -14.72
C HIS A 53 -5.12 -12.72 -13.39
N TYR A 54 -4.79 -11.40 -13.34
CA TYR A 54 -4.38 -10.78 -12.09
C TYR A 54 -5.47 -9.81 -11.58
N PHE A 55 -5.87 -9.99 -10.35
CA PHE A 55 -6.85 -9.21 -9.60
C PHE A 55 -6.20 -8.61 -8.35
N ARG A 56 -6.89 -7.71 -7.67
CA ARG A 56 -6.48 -7.23 -6.34
C ARG A 56 -7.67 -6.94 -5.44
N VAL A 57 -7.44 -6.98 -4.13
CA VAL A 57 -8.43 -6.60 -3.11
C VAL A 57 -8.08 -5.30 -2.39
N CYS A 58 -6.98 -4.66 -2.74
CA CYS A 58 -6.54 -3.35 -2.24
C CYS A 58 -6.86 -2.24 -3.26
N PHE A 59 -6.81 -0.98 -2.81
CA PHE A 59 -6.85 0.18 -3.70
C PHE A 59 -5.58 0.27 -4.59
N VAL A 60 -5.58 1.22 -5.52
CA VAL A 60 -4.43 1.52 -6.40
C VAL A 60 -3.69 2.78 -5.96
N ASP A 61 -2.40 2.89 -6.34
CA ASP A 61 -1.52 4.01 -5.97
C ASP A 61 -2.12 5.40 -6.20
N PRO A 62 -2.82 5.70 -7.31
CA PRO A 62 -3.45 7.00 -7.49
C PRO A 62 -4.41 7.40 -6.37
N VAL A 63 -5.12 6.44 -5.76
CA VAL A 63 -6.04 6.70 -4.65
C VAL A 63 -5.27 7.14 -3.41
N GLN A 64 -4.28 6.36 -2.97
CA GLN A 64 -3.50 6.70 -1.77
C GLN A 64 -2.70 7.99 -1.92
N VAL A 65 -2.17 8.26 -3.10
CA VAL A 65 -1.44 9.50 -3.39
C VAL A 65 -2.34 10.72 -3.30
N THR A 66 -3.56 10.64 -3.82
CA THR A 66 -4.52 11.74 -3.72
C THR A 66 -4.73 12.13 -2.26
N VAL A 67 -4.81 11.15 -1.35
CA VAL A 67 -4.93 11.40 0.10
C VAL A 67 -3.69 12.08 0.65
N GLY A 68 -2.50 11.51 0.41
CA GLY A 68 -1.23 12.02 0.94
C GLY A 68 -0.90 13.44 0.42
N ALA A 69 -1.05 13.67 -0.88
CA ALA A 69 -0.79 14.98 -1.49
C ALA A 69 -1.81 16.04 -1.02
N THR A 70 -3.10 15.67 -0.91
CA THR A 70 -4.14 16.57 -0.40
C THR A 70 -3.88 16.92 1.07
N TYR A 71 -3.44 15.97 1.88
CA TYR A 71 -3.07 16.24 3.27
C TYR A 71 -1.86 17.18 3.36
N ALA A 72 -0.81 16.93 2.59
CA ALA A 72 0.36 17.80 2.53
C ALA A 72 -0.02 19.23 2.14
N PHE A 73 -0.83 19.40 1.10
CA PHE A 73 -1.24 20.71 0.61
C PHE A 73 -2.26 21.41 1.52
N ASN A 74 -3.36 20.72 1.89
CA ASN A 74 -4.47 21.35 2.59
C ASN A 74 -4.27 21.41 4.11
N THR A 75 -3.66 20.38 4.72
CA THR A 75 -3.53 20.29 6.19
C THR A 75 -2.18 20.83 6.64
N LEU A 76 -1.10 20.37 6.04
CA LEU A 76 0.24 20.85 6.39
C LEU A 76 0.59 22.19 5.72
N LYS A 77 -0.25 22.68 4.80
CA LYS A 77 -0.05 23.94 4.07
C LYS A 77 1.27 23.99 3.30
N ALA A 78 1.76 22.82 2.87
CA ALA A 78 3.00 22.70 2.13
C ALA A 78 2.88 23.43 0.78
N LYS A 79 3.87 24.27 0.49
CA LYS A 79 4.05 24.93 -0.81
C LYS A 79 5.04 24.16 -1.67
N ASN A 80 5.97 23.47 -1.04
CA ASN A 80 6.97 22.64 -1.69
C ASN A 80 7.22 21.34 -0.94
N VAL A 81 7.73 20.34 -1.65
CA VAL A 81 8.00 19.01 -1.11
C VAL A 81 9.34 18.48 -1.61
N ALA A 82 9.94 17.59 -0.83
CA ALA A 82 11.01 16.72 -1.30
C ALA A 82 10.52 15.28 -1.39
N ILE A 83 11.14 14.52 -2.28
CA ILE A 83 10.89 13.09 -2.48
C ILE A 83 12.15 12.31 -2.09
N ILE A 84 12.00 11.23 -1.34
CA ILE A 84 13.07 10.26 -1.13
C ILE A 84 12.52 8.86 -1.41
N ARG A 85 12.99 8.20 -2.49
CA ARG A 85 12.37 6.99 -3.05
C ARG A 85 13.35 5.85 -3.23
N GLU A 86 12.83 4.64 -3.13
CA GLU A 86 13.51 3.36 -3.36
C GLU A 86 13.48 3.02 -4.85
N VAL A 87 14.59 3.26 -5.58
CA VAL A 87 14.59 3.11 -7.04
C VAL A 87 14.62 1.66 -7.54
N SER A 88 14.99 0.73 -6.69
CA SER A 88 14.93 -0.71 -6.99
C SER A 88 13.54 -1.34 -6.80
N ASN A 89 12.52 -0.52 -6.49
CA ASN A 89 11.18 -0.97 -6.14
C ASN A 89 10.11 -0.24 -6.96
N ASP A 90 9.41 -0.97 -7.85
CA ASP A 90 8.38 -0.41 -8.74
C ASP A 90 7.23 0.28 -7.99
N TYR A 91 6.90 -0.19 -6.77
CA TYR A 91 5.93 0.48 -5.90
C TYR A 91 6.40 1.90 -5.56
N SER A 92 7.61 2.02 -5.02
CA SER A 92 8.15 3.31 -4.58
C SER A 92 8.31 4.30 -5.73
N VAL A 93 8.83 3.83 -6.86
CA VAL A 93 9.00 4.65 -8.08
C VAL A 93 7.65 5.12 -8.62
N GLY A 94 6.67 4.21 -8.72
CA GLY A 94 5.33 4.53 -9.20
C GLY A 94 4.61 5.51 -8.28
N LEU A 95 4.65 5.23 -6.98
CA LEU A 95 3.98 6.06 -5.97
C LEU A 95 4.59 7.47 -5.91
N ALA A 96 5.93 7.59 -5.98
CA ALA A 96 6.61 8.88 -6.07
C ALA A 96 6.15 9.69 -7.29
N LYS A 97 6.06 9.04 -8.46
CA LYS A 97 5.59 9.70 -9.69
C LYS A 97 4.17 10.23 -9.52
N PHE A 98 3.23 9.40 -9.06
CA PHE A 98 1.85 9.84 -8.86
C PHE A 98 1.74 10.98 -7.84
N PHE A 99 2.57 10.96 -6.78
CA PHE A 99 2.59 12.05 -5.79
C PHE A 99 3.07 13.36 -6.40
N VAL A 100 4.14 13.33 -7.17
CA VAL A 100 4.65 14.51 -7.89
C VAL A 100 3.56 15.08 -8.80
N ASP A 101 2.95 14.23 -9.64
CA ASP A 101 1.90 14.65 -10.58
C ASP A 101 0.71 15.31 -9.83
N GLN A 102 0.26 14.70 -8.72
CA GLN A 102 -0.87 15.20 -7.94
C GLN A 102 -0.52 16.48 -7.16
N PHE A 103 0.66 16.52 -6.52
CA PHE A 103 1.06 17.69 -5.74
C PHE A 103 1.31 18.92 -6.63
N THR A 104 1.95 18.73 -7.78
CA THR A 104 2.11 19.77 -8.82
C THR A 104 0.76 20.28 -9.31
N LYS A 105 -0.21 19.40 -9.52
CA LYS A 105 -1.57 19.79 -9.88
C LYS A 105 -2.26 20.62 -8.80
N LEU A 106 -2.09 20.25 -7.53
CA LEU A 106 -2.70 20.98 -6.40
C LEU A 106 -2.08 22.36 -6.18
N THR A 107 -0.77 22.48 -6.32
CA THR A 107 -0.05 23.76 -6.16
C THR A 107 -0.17 24.68 -7.39
N GLY A 108 -0.37 24.10 -8.57
CA GLY A 108 -0.24 24.81 -9.86
C GLY A 108 1.20 25.19 -10.20
N ASP A 109 2.19 24.65 -9.46
CA ASP A 109 3.62 24.97 -9.62
C ASP A 109 4.42 23.72 -10.02
N ALA A 110 4.96 23.74 -11.24
CA ALA A 110 5.80 22.66 -11.75
C ALA A 110 7.13 22.51 -10.97
N GLN A 111 7.52 23.50 -10.16
CA GLN A 111 8.74 23.49 -9.36
C GLN A 111 8.46 23.22 -7.86
N ALA A 112 7.23 22.84 -7.51
CA ALA A 112 6.88 22.52 -6.13
C ALA A 112 7.66 21.33 -5.55
N VAL A 113 8.30 20.49 -6.37
CA VAL A 113 9.22 19.44 -5.94
C VAL A 113 10.64 20.01 -5.94
N VAL A 114 11.13 20.41 -4.76
CA VAL A 114 12.40 21.13 -4.59
C VAL A 114 13.62 20.22 -4.49
N ALA A 115 13.43 18.92 -4.20
CA ALA A 115 14.49 17.92 -4.17
C ALA A 115 13.93 16.52 -4.43
N THR A 116 14.72 15.70 -5.11
CA THR A 116 14.48 14.25 -5.22
C THR A 116 15.77 13.52 -4.88
N ALA A 117 15.67 12.50 -4.04
CA ALA A 117 16.79 11.66 -3.65
C ALA A 117 16.41 10.18 -3.81
N ASP A 118 17.37 9.40 -4.25
CA ASP A 118 17.21 7.98 -4.56
C ASP A 118 18.04 7.12 -3.61
N TYR A 119 17.52 5.92 -3.31
CA TYR A 119 18.23 4.88 -2.56
C TYR A 119 17.84 3.49 -3.07
N ASN A 120 18.58 2.46 -2.68
CA ASN A 120 18.27 1.07 -3.02
C ASN A 120 17.74 0.29 -1.82
N THR A 121 16.98 -0.75 -2.08
CA THR A 121 16.54 -1.71 -1.05
C THR A 121 17.74 -2.20 -0.24
N GLY A 122 17.63 -2.11 1.09
CA GLY A 122 18.66 -2.56 2.01
C GLY A 122 19.73 -1.52 2.36
N ASP A 123 19.67 -0.31 1.77
CA ASP A 123 20.53 0.79 2.20
C ASP A 123 20.28 1.12 3.68
N GLN A 124 21.35 1.47 4.41
CA GLN A 124 21.31 1.72 5.85
C GLN A 124 21.70 3.15 6.22
N ASP A 125 22.39 3.87 5.34
CA ASP A 125 22.82 5.25 5.53
C ASP A 125 22.25 6.16 4.46
N PHE A 126 21.49 7.15 4.90
CA PHE A 126 20.78 8.12 4.07
C PHE A 126 21.27 9.54 4.31
N THR A 127 22.41 9.70 5.00
CA THR A 127 22.95 11.01 5.42
C THR A 127 23.18 11.95 4.23
N ALA A 128 23.71 11.43 3.13
CA ALA A 128 23.99 12.23 1.93
C ALA A 128 22.68 12.75 1.29
N GLN A 129 21.68 11.87 1.11
CA GLN A 129 20.36 12.20 0.57
C GLN A 129 19.65 13.22 1.46
N LEU A 130 19.63 12.99 2.76
CA LEU A 130 18.97 13.86 3.74
C LEU A 130 19.67 15.21 3.86
N THR A 131 21.00 15.27 3.74
CA THR A 131 21.75 16.53 3.71
C THR A 131 21.36 17.39 2.51
N ASN A 132 21.18 16.80 1.33
CA ASN A 132 20.73 17.50 0.14
C ASN A 132 19.28 17.96 0.27
N ILE A 133 18.39 17.11 0.78
CA ILE A 133 16.99 17.46 1.05
C ILE A 133 16.92 18.60 2.07
N LYS A 134 17.71 18.56 3.14
CA LYS A 134 17.75 19.62 4.16
C LYS A 134 18.14 20.98 3.57
N LYS A 135 19.10 21.02 2.65
CA LYS A 135 19.51 22.26 1.96
C LYS A 135 18.37 22.85 1.11
N ALA A 136 17.54 22.01 0.52
CA ALA A 136 16.39 22.44 -0.27
C ALA A 136 15.22 22.98 0.60
N ASN A 137 15.26 22.75 1.92
CA ASN A 137 14.32 23.24 2.92
C ASN A 137 12.84 22.96 2.55
N PRO A 138 12.45 21.69 2.34
CA PRO A 138 11.07 21.34 1.99
C PRO A 138 10.11 21.50 3.17
N ASP A 139 8.86 21.87 2.88
CA ASP A 139 7.78 21.92 3.87
C ASP A 139 7.34 20.50 4.31
N VAL A 140 7.44 19.52 3.41
CA VAL A 140 7.10 18.11 3.64
C VAL A 140 8.07 17.22 2.87
N ILE A 141 8.35 16.04 3.42
CA ILE A 141 9.09 14.97 2.73
C ILE A 141 8.13 13.82 2.47
N PHE A 142 7.96 13.45 1.19
CA PHE A 142 7.27 12.23 0.79
C PHE A 142 8.27 11.08 0.63
N ALA A 143 8.06 10.00 1.38
CA ALA A 143 8.98 8.86 1.42
C ALA A 143 8.23 7.55 1.14
N PRO A 144 7.93 7.23 -0.14
CA PRO A 144 7.14 6.06 -0.55
C PRO A 144 7.94 4.76 -0.55
N GLY A 145 8.82 4.55 0.42
CA GLY A 145 9.61 3.33 0.55
C GLY A 145 8.99 2.30 1.49
N ASN A 146 9.65 1.16 1.62
CA ASN A 146 9.27 0.15 2.60
C ASN A 146 9.51 0.62 4.03
N TYR A 147 8.83 -0.02 4.99
CA TYR A 147 8.80 0.40 6.39
C TYR A 147 10.19 0.48 7.05
N THR A 148 11.10 -0.44 6.73
CA THR A 148 12.43 -0.48 7.39
C THR A 148 13.27 0.75 7.00
N GLU A 149 13.48 0.94 5.71
CA GLU A 149 14.28 2.05 5.17
C GLU A 149 13.61 3.39 5.50
N SER A 150 12.28 3.49 5.35
CA SER A 150 11.54 4.71 5.68
C SER A 150 11.68 5.11 7.14
N ALA A 151 11.62 4.15 8.06
CA ALA A 151 11.82 4.41 9.48
C ALA A 151 13.26 4.87 9.79
N LEU A 152 14.28 4.28 9.14
CA LEU A 152 15.68 4.68 9.24
C LEU A 152 15.89 6.09 8.66
N ILE A 153 15.31 6.40 7.51
CA ILE A 153 15.34 7.72 6.88
C ILE A 153 14.81 8.78 7.85
N ILE A 154 13.64 8.55 8.44
CA ILE A 154 13.05 9.49 9.39
C ILE A 154 13.95 9.65 10.62
N LYS A 155 14.47 8.55 11.16
CA LYS A 155 15.37 8.57 12.31
C LYS A 155 16.63 9.38 12.03
N GLN A 156 17.27 9.16 10.89
CA GLN A 156 18.48 9.91 10.49
C GLN A 156 18.16 11.39 10.20
N ALA A 157 16.99 11.68 9.61
CA ALA A 157 16.55 13.06 9.44
C ALA A 157 16.43 13.79 10.80
N ARG A 158 15.87 13.15 11.82
CA ARG A 158 15.79 13.72 13.18
C ARG A 158 17.18 13.91 13.81
N GLN A 159 18.10 12.97 13.60
CA GLN A 159 19.51 13.11 14.05
C GLN A 159 20.23 14.29 13.38
N LEU A 160 19.89 14.59 12.12
CA LEU A 160 20.37 15.77 11.40
C LEU A 160 19.64 17.07 11.81
N GLY A 161 18.77 17.02 12.82
CA GLY A 161 18.01 18.17 13.33
C GLY A 161 16.87 18.62 12.43
N MET A 162 16.45 17.81 11.45
CA MET A 162 15.30 18.11 10.60
C MET A 162 13.99 17.86 11.36
N LYS A 163 13.12 18.86 11.37
CA LYS A 163 11.74 18.77 11.95
C LYS A 163 10.67 18.62 10.89
N THR A 164 11.05 18.61 9.63
CA THR A 164 10.14 18.49 8.48
C THR A 164 9.21 17.29 8.63
N PRO A 165 7.89 17.44 8.42
CA PRO A 165 6.93 16.34 8.44
C PRO A 165 7.21 15.33 7.34
N PHE A 166 6.91 14.07 7.64
CA PHE A 166 7.00 12.96 6.69
C PHE A 166 5.61 12.43 6.35
N VAL A 167 5.39 12.20 5.06
CA VAL A 167 4.21 11.55 4.50
C VAL A 167 4.67 10.28 3.76
N GLY A 168 3.97 9.18 3.94
CA GLY A 168 4.30 7.91 3.31
C GLY A 168 3.10 7.14 2.79
N GLY A 169 3.34 5.92 2.36
CA GLY A 169 2.34 5.00 1.84
C GLY A 169 2.02 3.84 2.79
N ASP A 170 1.22 2.93 2.29
CA ASP A 170 0.64 1.81 3.02
C ASP A 170 1.64 0.83 3.64
N THR A 171 2.85 0.77 3.10
CA THR A 171 3.92 -0.08 3.62
C THR A 171 4.37 0.28 5.04
N TRP A 172 4.03 1.48 5.54
CA TRP A 172 4.39 1.90 6.90
C TRP A 172 3.49 1.30 7.98
N ASP A 173 2.33 0.73 7.62
CA ASP A 173 1.39 0.14 8.58
C ASP A 173 1.86 -1.23 9.10
N MET A 174 3.06 -1.25 9.65
CA MET A 174 3.73 -2.43 10.20
C MET A 174 4.36 -2.09 11.56
N ASP A 175 4.19 -2.98 12.54
CA ASP A 175 4.83 -2.82 13.86
C ASP A 175 6.34 -2.57 13.77
N ALA A 176 6.99 -3.12 12.75
CA ALA A 176 8.41 -2.92 12.50
C ALA A 176 8.77 -1.47 12.22
N PHE A 177 7.89 -0.69 11.58
CA PHE A 177 8.09 0.76 11.38
C PHE A 177 8.22 1.50 12.71
N LEU A 178 7.32 1.22 13.65
CA LEU A 178 7.38 1.80 15.00
C LEU A 178 8.62 1.34 15.78
N LYS A 179 8.95 0.04 15.69
CA LYS A 179 10.11 -0.51 16.40
C LYS A 179 11.44 0.05 15.91
N VAL A 180 11.62 0.20 14.59
CA VAL A 180 12.85 0.75 13.99
C VAL A 180 12.94 2.26 14.20
N GLY A 181 11.82 2.95 13.97
CA GLY A 181 11.78 4.42 14.04
C GLY A 181 11.78 4.98 15.46
N GLY A 182 11.16 4.26 16.42
CA GLY A 182 11.02 4.74 17.81
C GLY A 182 10.32 6.09 17.87
N GLU A 183 10.80 6.98 18.71
CA GLU A 183 10.25 8.35 18.86
C GLU A 183 10.46 9.23 17.61
N ALA A 184 11.41 8.88 16.75
CA ALA A 184 11.71 9.69 15.58
C ALA A 184 10.56 9.74 14.56
N VAL A 185 9.72 8.70 14.50
CA VAL A 185 8.58 8.61 13.58
C VAL A 185 7.30 9.24 14.14
N GLU A 186 7.34 9.79 15.36
CA GLU A 186 6.18 10.49 15.92
C GLU A 186 5.72 11.62 14.99
N GLY A 187 4.41 11.70 14.76
CA GLY A 187 3.80 12.64 13.83
C GLY A 187 3.87 12.25 12.35
N ALA A 188 4.57 11.18 11.96
CA ALA A 188 4.55 10.69 10.60
C ALA A 188 3.14 10.23 10.20
N VAL A 189 2.73 10.55 8.96
CA VAL A 189 1.39 10.22 8.44
C VAL A 189 1.49 9.38 7.18
N PHE A 190 0.54 8.49 6.97
CA PHE A 190 0.57 7.57 5.84
C PHE A 190 -0.81 7.03 5.48
N SER A 191 -0.98 6.65 4.22
CA SER A 191 -2.16 5.93 3.74
C SER A 191 -2.07 4.45 4.10
N THR A 192 -3.21 3.81 4.34
CA THR A 192 -3.31 2.37 4.58
C THR A 192 -4.69 1.85 4.18
N PHE A 193 -4.95 0.56 4.36
CA PHE A 193 -6.16 -0.12 3.90
C PHE A 193 -7.20 -0.32 5.00
N PHE A 194 -6.80 -0.29 6.26
CA PHE A 194 -7.62 -0.73 7.38
C PHE A 194 -7.25 -0.02 8.68
N ALA A 195 -8.27 0.32 9.48
CA ALA A 195 -8.09 0.85 10.83
C ALA A 195 -8.63 -0.17 11.83
N ASN A 196 -7.75 -0.69 12.67
CA ASN A 196 -8.10 -1.68 13.70
C ASN A 196 -8.80 -1.07 14.92
N ASP A 197 -8.78 0.26 15.04
CA ASP A 197 -9.48 1.05 16.06
C ASP A 197 -10.86 1.57 15.60
N VAL A 198 -11.17 1.48 14.30
CA VAL A 198 -12.44 1.94 13.73
C VAL A 198 -13.02 0.86 12.79
N PRO A 199 -13.69 -0.18 13.31
CA PRO A 199 -14.33 -1.18 12.46
C PRO A 199 -15.44 -0.53 11.61
N ILE A 200 -15.53 -0.90 10.35
CA ILE A 200 -16.38 -0.24 9.36
C ILE A 200 -17.65 -1.04 9.02
N ASN A 201 -17.69 -2.33 9.37
CA ASN A 201 -18.83 -3.22 9.15
C ASN A 201 -18.73 -4.44 10.10
N LYS A 202 -19.73 -5.33 10.04
CA LYS A 202 -19.79 -6.54 10.88
C LYS A 202 -18.65 -7.53 10.60
N THR A 203 -18.21 -7.61 9.37
CA THR A 203 -17.08 -8.47 8.98
C THR A 203 -15.77 -7.95 9.58
N SER A 204 -15.56 -6.62 9.62
CA SER A 204 -14.43 -6.00 10.31
C SER A 204 -14.43 -6.34 11.82
N GLU A 205 -15.58 -6.19 12.46
CA GLU A 205 -15.71 -6.50 13.90
C GLU A 205 -15.41 -7.97 14.20
N ALA A 206 -15.98 -8.88 13.39
CA ALA A 206 -15.77 -10.32 13.55
C ALA A 206 -14.30 -10.71 13.29
N PHE A 207 -13.67 -10.13 12.25
CA PHE A 207 -12.27 -10.34 11.95
C PHE A 207 -11.37 -9.86 13.09
N LEU A 208 -11.57 -8.65 13.59
CA LEU A 208 -10.81 -8.07 14.69
C LEU A 208 -10.90 -8.94 15.94
N LYS A 209 -12.13 -9.36 16.28
CA LYS A 209 -12.34 -10.24 17.44
C LYS A 209 -11.61 -11.56 17.27
N ALA A 210 -11.78 -12.25 16.16
CA ALA A 210 -11.17 -13.55 15.91
C ALA A 210 -9.64 -13.46 15.90
N TYR A 211 -9.08 -12.43 15.27
CA TYR A 211 -7.63 -12.22 15.21
C TYR A 211 -7.03 -11.96 16.59
N ARG A 212 -7.67 -11.07 17.39
CA ARG A 212 -7.26 -10.79 18.78
C ARG A 212 -7.35 -12.02 19.67
N ASP A 213 -8.43 -12.80 19.53
CA ASP A 213 -8.63 -14.02 20.31
C ASP A 213 -7.56 -15.07 20.00
N GLU A 214 -7.17 -15.23 18.74
CA GLU A 214 -6.18 -16.21 18.29
C GLU A 214 -4.74 -15.76 18.57
N TYR A 215 -4.37 -14.55 18.11
CA TYR A 215 -2.98 -14.11 18.10
C TYR A 215 -2.59 -13.22 19.29
N LYS A 216 -3.53 -12.81 20.14
CA LYS A 216 -3.32 -11.91 21.31
C LYS A 216 -2.61 -10.59 20.97
N LYS A 217 -2.85 -10.08 19.76
CA LYS A 217 -2.29 -8.82 19.24
C LYS A 217 -3.23 -8.16 18.24
N GLU A 218 -2.98 -6.90 17.91
CA GLU A 218 -3.71 -6.20 16.88
C GLU A 218 -3.33 -6.69 15.47
N PRO A 219 -4.28 -6.87 14.56
CA PRO A 219 -3.97 -7.22 13.17
C PRO A 219 -3.33 -6.05 12.44
N PRO A 220 -2.24 -6.28 11.67
CA PRO A 220 -1.81 -5.31 10.67
C PRO A 220 -2.83 -5.23 9.53
N ALA A 221 -2.86 -4.12 8.79
CA ALA A 221 -3.80 -3.94 7.67
C ALA A 221 -3.68 -5.05 6.62
N THR A 222 -2.47 -5.56 6.39
CA THR A 222 -2.22 -6.67 5.47
C THR A 222 -2.87 -7.99 5.89
N ALA A 223 -3.09 -8.20 7.19
CA ALA A 223 -3.83 -9.39 7.65
C ALA A 223 -5.32 -9.31 7.28
N ALA A 224 -5.94 -8.12 7.37
CA ALA A 224 -7.31 -7.91 6.93
C ALA A 224 -7.44 -8.12 5.42
N LEU A 225 -6.50 -7.61 4.62
CA LEU A 225 -6.48 -7.83 3.18
C LEU A 225 -6.25 -9.29 2.79
N GLY A 226 -5.36 -10.00 3.50
CA GLY A 226 -5.15 -11.44 3.29
C GLY A 226 -6.40 -12.27 3.57
N PHE A 227 -7.11 -11.93 4.64
CA PHE A 227 -8.42 -12.50 4.98
C PHE A 227 -9.46 -12.21 3.88
N ASP A 228 -9.53 -10.98 3.39
CA ASP A 228 -10.43 -10.60 2.32
C ASP A 228 -10.11 -11.31 1.01
N ALA A 229 -8.84 -11.38 0.62
CA ALA A 229 -8.41 -12.08 -0.60
C ALA A 229 -8.80 -13.57 -0.56
N TYR A 230 -8.59 -14.22 0.58
CA TYR A 230 -9.00 -15.61 0.76
C TYR A 230 -10.51 -15.79 0.61
N ARG A 231 -11.30 -14.94 1.26
CA ARG A 231 -12.77 -15.02 1.21
C ARG A 231 -13.34 -14.70 -0.17
N VAL A 232 -12.77 -13.72 -0.88
CA VAL A 232 -13.19 -13.39 -2.26
C VAL A 232 -12.92 -14.55 -3.21
N VAL A 233 -11.79 -15.25 -3.06
CA VAL A 233 -11.50 -16.44 -3.88
C VAL A 233 -12.46 -17.59 -3.55
N LEU A 234 -12.75 -17.83 -2.26
CA LEU A 234 -13.73 -18.85 -1.86
C LEU A 234 -15.14 -18.53 -2.39
N ASP A 235 -15.57 -17.28 -2.31
CA ASP A 235 -16.85 -16.82 -2.88
C ASP A 235 -16.88 -17.05 -4.40
N ALA A 236 -15.81 -16.72 -5.11
CA ALA A 236 -15.70 -16.94 -6.54
C ALA A 236 -15.80 -18.43 -6.91
N ILE A 237 -15.11 -19.31 -6.17
CA ILE A 237 -15.20 -20.78 -6.34
C ILE A 237 -16.64 -21.26 -6.11
N THR A 238 -17.28 -20.75 -5.07
CA THR A 238 -18.68 -21.11 -4.73
C THR A 238 -19.66 -20.67 -5.82
N ARG A 239 -19.54 -19.42 -6.30
CA ARG A 239 -20.38 -18.89 -7.39
C ARG A 239 -20.15 -19.63 -8.71
N ALA A 240 -18.90 -19.97 -9.00
CA ALA A 240 -18.52 -20.73 -10.18
C ALA A 240 -18.98 -22.20 -10.10
N ASN A 241 -19.28 -22.69 -8.90
CA ASN A 241 -19.50 -24.12 -8.62
C ASN A 241 -18.42 -25.01 -9.27
N SER A 242 -17.17 -24.56 -9.22
CA SER A 242 -16.05 -25.21 -9.92
C SER A 242 -14.70 -24.75 -9.32
N ALA A 243 -13.74 -25.66 -9.31
CA ALA A 243 -12.34 -25.37 -9.01
C ALA A 243 -11.51 -25.13 -10.28
N GLU A 244 -12.09 -25.10 -11.46
CA GLU A 244 -11.35 -24.81 -12.70
C GLU A 244 -10.86 -23.36 -12.72
N PRO A 245 -9.56 -23.12 -12.98
CA PRO A 245 -8.96 -21.78 -12.91
C PRO A 245 -9.71 -20.72 -13.73
N GLN A 246 -10.11 -21.05 -14.95
CA GLN A 246 -10.82 -20.11 -15.81
C GLN A 246 -12.19 -19.72 -15.24
N LYS A 247 -12.93 -20.67 -14.67
CA LYS A 247 -14.25 -20.40 -14.07
C LYS A 247 -14.09 -19.55 -12.78
N ILE A 248 -13.04 -19.80 -12.00
CA ILE A 248 -12.71 -18.96 -10.83
C ILE A 248 -12.37 -17.53 -11.29
N ARG A 249 -11.55 -17.39 -12.35
CA ARG A 249 -11.20 -16.09 -12.94
C ARG A 249 -12.44 -15.30 -13.36
N ASP A 250 -13.35 -15.96 -14.06
CA ASP A 250 -14.56 -15.31 -14.58
C ASP A 250 -15.51 -14.90 -13.43
N ALA A 251 -15.61 -15.72 -12.39
CA ALA A 251 -16.37 -15.39 -11.19
C ALA A 251 -15.70 -14.25 -10.37
N LEU A 252 -14.37 -14.19 -10.28
CA LEU A 252 -13.65 -13.08 -9.66
C LEU A 252 -13.95 -11.75 -10.38
N ALA A 253 -13.93 -11.74 -11.71
CA ALA A 253 -14.23 -10.55 -12.51
C ALA A 253 -15.67 -10.02 -12.30
N GLN A 254 -16.58 -10.85 -11.80
CA GLN A 254 -17.98 -10.50 -11.52
C GLN A 254 -18.23 -10.13 -10.05
N THR A 255 -17.21 -10.05 -9.21
CA THR A 255 -17.34 -9.71 -7.79
C THR A 255 -17.85 -8.29 -7.62
N LYS A 256 -18.99 -8.12 -6.93
CA LYS A 256 -19.61 -6.82 -6.66
C LYS A 256 -20.15 -6.77 -5.24
N GLY A 257 -19.80 -5.71 -4.49
CA GLY A 257 -20.30 -5.45 -3.14
C GLY A 257 -19.99 -6.57 -2.15
N PHE A 258 -18.88 -7.27 -2.32
CA PHE A 258 -18.46 -8.30 -1.37
C PHE A 258 -18.00 -7.65 -0.07
N GLU A 259 -18.66 -7.94 1.05
CA GLU A 259 -18.33 -7.39 2.36
C GLU A 259 -17.03 -8.00 2.90
N GLY A 260 -15.94 -7.23 2.80
CA GLY A 260 -14.64 -7.58 3.36
C GLY A 260 -14.39 -6.93 4.72
N ALA A 261 -13.40 -7.45 5.46
CA ALA A 261 -12.94 -6.86 6.72
C ALA A 261 -12.31 -5.49 6.53
N ALA A 262 -11.59 -5.30 5.42
CA ALA A 262 -10.99 -4.02 5.04
C ALA A 262 -11.92 -3.19 4.11
N GLY A 263 -13.22 -3.41 4.14
CA GLY A 263 -14.24 -2.71 3.35
C GLY A 263 -14.75 -3.51 2.17
N ASP A 264 -15.84 -3.00 1.59
CA ASP A 264 -16.51 -3.65 0.46
C ASP A 264 -15.60 -3.74 -0.75
N ILE A 265 -15.72 -4.84 -1.47
CA ILE A 265 -14.91 -5.15 -2.65
C ILE A 265 -15.82 -5.26 -3.86
N THR A 266 -15.60 -4.36 -4.81
CA THR A 266 -16.15 -4.47 -6.16
C THR A 266 -14.97 -4.48 -7.12
N ILE A 267 -14.86 -5.53 -7.91
CA ILE A 267 -13.80 -5.63 -8.92
C ILE A 267 -14.27 -4.89 -10.18
N ASN A 268 -13.49 -3.91 -10.59
CA ASN A 268 -13.78 -3.09 -11.77
C ASN A 268 -13.24 -3.74 -13.07
N ALA A 269 -13.42 -3.06 -14.20
CA ALA A 269 -12.99 -3.55 -15.51
C ALA A 269 -11.48 -3.77 -15.63
N ASP A 270 -10.69 -3.03 -14.85
CA ASP A 270 -9.24 -3.16 -14.77
C ASP A 270 -8.78 -4.25 -13.78
N ARG A 271 -9.73 -4.97 -13.18
CA ARG A 271 -9.53 -6.02 -12.15
C ARG A 271 -8.99 -5.47 -10.83
N ASP A 272 -9.14 -4.19 -10.61
CA ASP A 272 -8.83 -3.49 -9.37
C ASP A 272 -10.04 -3.44 -8.45
N ALA A 273 -9.82 -3.37 -7.14
CA ALA A 273 -10.88 -3.11 -6.18
C ALA A 273 -11.10 -1.61 -6.00
N ASP A 274 -12.33 -1.15 -6.18
CA ASP A 274 -12.73 0.20 -5.84
C ASP A 274 -12.87 0.32 -4.32
N LYS A 275 -11.85 0.86 -3.65
CA LYS A 275 -11.80 0.96 -2.19
C LYS A 275 -11.34 2.34 -1.72
N PRO A 276 -11.88 2.83 -0.60
CA PRO A 276 -11.35 4.02 0.05
C PRO A 276 -9.96 3.76 0.65
N ALA A 277 -9.18 4.81 0.79
CA ALA A 277 -7.95 4.78 1.57
C ALA A 277 -8.22 5.25 3.00
N VAL A 278 -7.63 4.56 3.96
CA VAL A 278 -7.54 5.00 5.37
C VAL A 278 -6.26 5.82 5.52
N PHE A 279 -6.31 6.88 6.32
CA PHE A 279 -5.16 7.69 6.65
C PHE A 279 -4.88 7.59 8.14
N LYS A 280 -3.63 7.30 8.50
CA LYS A 280 -3.17 7.14 9.89
C LYS A 280 -2.01 8.07 10.22
N GLN A 281 -1.80 8.29 11.50
CA GLN A 281 -0.67 9.01 12.07
C GLN A 281 0.00 8.17 13.16
N VAL A 282 1.31 8.29 13.29
CA VAL A 282 2.00 7.84 14.51
C VAL A 282 1.75 8.85 15.61
N LYS A 283 1.10 8.42 16.69
CA LYS A 283 0.75 9.24 17.85
C LYS A 283 0.97 8.46 19.14
N GLY A 284 1.85 8.97 20.01
CA GLY A 284 2.21 8.31 21.27
C GLY A 284 2.79 6.91 21.04
N GLY A 285 3.60 6.73 19.98
CA GLY A 285 4.23 5.46 19.61
C GLY A 285 3.28 4.38 19.07
N LYS A 286 2.07 4.77 18.65
CA LYS A 286 1.04 3.87 18.08
C LYS A 286 0.49 4.46 16.78
N PHE A 287 -0.10 3.61 15.95
CA PHE A 287 -0.89 4.04 14.81
C PHE A 287 -2.27 4.49 15.26
N ALA A 288 -2.65 5.72 14.93
CA ALA A 288 -3.94 6.31 15.21
C ALA A 288 -4.67 6.65 13.90
N PHE A 289 -5.95 6.34 13.84
CA PHE A 289 -6.81 6.72 12.72
C PHE A 289 -6.92 8.25 12.61
N LEU A 290 -6.84 8.78 11.38
CA LEU A 290 -7.09 10.19 11.08
C LEU A 290 -8.37 10.38 10.27
N SER A 291 -8.50 9.67 9.16
CA SER A 291 -9.64 9.81 8.26
C SER A 291 -9.75 8.64 7.30
N THR A 292 -10.92 8.54 6.66
CA THR A 292 -11.14 7.70 5.47
C THR A 292 -11.41 8.63 4.29
N VAL A 293 -10.73 8.40 3.18
CA VAL A 293 -10.90 9.18 1.95
C VAL A 293 -11.37 8.25 0.84
N LYS A 294 -12.51 8.60 0.24
CA LYS A 294 -13.05 7.87 -0.93
C LYS A 294 -12.28 8.22 -2.19
N PRO A 295 -12.21 7.28 -3.16
CA PRO A 295 -11.61 7.53 -4.47
C PRO A 295 -12.19 8.74 -5.18
#